data_40d0e0263a64b0ce382ad39151f429c3
#
_entry.id   40d0e0263a64b0ce382ad39151f429c3
#
_cell.length_a   1.000
_cell.length_b   1.000
_cell.length_c   1.000
_cell.angle_alpha   90.00
_cell.angle_beta   90.00
_cell.angle_gamma   90.00
#
_symmetry.space_group_name_H-M   'P 1'
#
loop_
_entity.id
_entity.type
_entity.pdbx_description
1 polymer ?
#
loop_
_entity_poly.entity_id
_entity_poly.type
_entity_poly.pdbx_seq_one_letter_code
_entity_poly.pdbx_strand_id
1 'polypeptide(L)'
;MTTDTIEQATVLATVERVAHVSTAMAQPVTRTDDFVAADTGQPAAMTNWAVLLRPILDRDDPLVDEIAGTFPPGRPHTIVGPWPTPDLTHRGLNLIGHPPFMLRPPGPATPIADVEGFVVTEAVDGPSLEVVERVLIEGFPLPELLPVVPRRAFDARVLGGPTRFFLGWHRDEPVATASVTVAHGVALVEFVATLEGARGKGFGAMVTQAAALVDPTVPAVLIASDLGRPVYERLGFLPVSRWTLWMRA
;
A
#
# COMPACT_ATOMS: atom_id res chain seq x y z
N MET A 1 -11.75 -21.90 10.00
CA MET A 1 -12.11 -21.14 8.78
C MET A 1 -10.96 -21.30 7.81
N THR A 2 -11.17 -21.90 6.66
CA THR A 2 -10.16 -21.92 5.59
C THR A 2 -10.10 -20.50 5.03
N THR A 3 -8.98 -19.82 5.28
CA THR A 3 -8.69 -18.54 4.63
C THR A 3 -8.53 -18.80 3.13
N ASP A 4 -9.14 -17.97 2.30
CA ASP A 4 -8.92 -18.03 0.84
C ASP A 4 -7.40 -17.91 0.57
N THR A 5 -6.89 -18.77 -0.28
CA THR A 5 -5.46 -18.79 -0.61
C THR A 5 -4.96 -17.46 -1.18
N ILE A 6 -5.82 -16.71 -1.89
CA ILE A 6 -5.48 -15.38 -2.43
C ILE A 6 -5.44 -14.32 -1.32
N GLU A 7 -6.35 -14.34 -0.36
CA GLU A 7 -6.27 -13.43 0.80
C GLU A 7 -5.03 -13.72 1.63
N GLN A 8 -4.74 -15.00 1.90
CA GLN A 8 -3.53 -15.37 2.62
C GLN A 8 -2.26 -14.94 1.88
N ALA A 9 -2.19 -15.17 0.58
CA ALA A 9 -1.08 -14.71 -0.27
C ALA A 9 -0.94 -13.17 -0.20
N THR A 10 -2.06 -12.44 -0.21
CA THR A 10 -2.06 -10.97 -0.09
C THR A 10 -1.59 -10.50 1.29
N VAL A 11 -2.01 -11.16 2.37
CA VAL A 11 -1.49 -10.88 3.73
C VAL A 11 0.03 -11.04 3.75
N LEU A 12 0.56 -12.14 3.23
CA LEU A 12 1.99 -12.41 3.20
C LEU A 12 2.76 -11.43 2.28
N ALA A 13 2.18 -11.05 1.13
CA ALA A 13 2.76 -10.02 0.26
C ALA A 13 2.77 -8.64 0.94
N THR A 14 1.73 -8.30 1.71
CA THR A 14 1.69 -7.08 2.52
C THR A 14 2.77 -7.11 3.61
N VAL A 15 2.94 -8.24 4.29
CA VAL A 15 4.03 -8.45 5.26
C VAL A 15 5.40 -8.24 4.60
N GLU A 16 5.61 -8.82 3.41
CA GLU A 16 6.87 -8.67 2.68
C GLU A 16 7.14 -7.21 2.33
N ARG A 17 6.14 -6.51 1.81
CA ARG A 17 6.27 -5.08 1.48
C ARG A 17 6.59 -4.21 2.70
N VAL A 18 5.83 -4.33 3.81
CA VAL A 18 6.05 -3.49 5.00
C VAL A 18 7.41 -3.77 5.62
N ALA A 19 7.82 -5.03 5.68
CA ALA A 19 9.12 -5.42 6.20
C ALA A 19 10.26 -4.92 5.32
N HIS A 20 10.11 -5.04 3.98
CA HIS A 20 11.12 -4.58 3.03
C HIS A 20 11.34 -3.07 3.13
N VAL A 21 10.28 -2.28 3.13
CA VAL A 21 10.36 -0.81 3.25
C VAL A 21 11.01 -0.41 4.58
N SER A 22 10.56 -0.95 5.72
CA SER A 22 11.13 -0.62 7.03
C SER A 22 12.60 -1.02 7.15
N THR A 23 12.97 -2.21 6.63
CA THR A 23 14.37 -2.65 6.61
C THR A 23 15.24 -1.73 5.75
N ALA A 24 14.75 -1.30 4.59
CA ALA A 24 15.45 -0.33 3.76
C ALA A 24 15.64 1.01 4.47
N MET A 25 14.68 1.42 5.31
CA MET A 25 14.80 2.61 6.16
C MET A 25 15.70 2.41 7.39
N ALA A 26 16.31 1.22 7.56
CA ALA A 26 17.06 0.81 8.76
C ALA A 26 16.22 0.89 10.05
N GLN A 27 14.93 0.60 9.95
CA GLN A 27 13.96 0.63 11.04
C GLN A 27 13.54 -0.80 11.46
N PRO A 28 13.04 -0.97 12.69
CA PRO A 28 12.72 -2.29 13.22
C PRO A 28 11.53 -2.94 12.53
N VAL A 29 11.60 -4.27 12.42
CA VAL A 29 10.49 -5.13 12.02
C VAL A 29 10.32 -6.20 13.11
N THR A 30 9.16 -6.23 13.75
CA THR A 30 8.79 -7.25 14.74
C THR A 30 7.95 -8.32 14.04
N ARG A 31 8.34 -9.59 14.19
CA ARG A 31 7.63 -10.75 13.64
C ARG A 31 7.23 -11.68 14.77
N THR A 32 5.95 -12.04 14.81
CA THR A 32 5.38 -13.04 15.70
C THR A 32 4.54 -14.03 14.89
N ASP A 33 3.94 -15.01 15.52
CA ASP A 33 3.00 -15.93 14.88
C ASP A 33 1.64 -15.24 14.61
N ASP A 34 1.33 -14.13 15.31
CA ASP A 34 0.05 -13.47 15.30
C ASP A 34 0.02 -12.17 14.48
N PHE A 35 1.16 -11.52 14.29
CA PHE A 35 1.28 -10.29 13.51
C PHE A 35 2.72 -10.00 13.07
N VAL A 36 2.85 -9.11 12.08
CA VAL A 36 4.11 -8.47 11.73
C VAL A 36 3.93 -6.95 11.83
N ALA A 37 4.75 -6.30 12.67
CA ALA A 37 4.80 -4.85 12.81
C ALA A 37 6.08 -4.29 12.19
N ALA A 38 5.93 -3.25 11.38
CA ALA A 38 7.00 -2.58 10.67
C ALA A 38 6.88 -1.06 10.87
N ASP A 39 7.84 -0.49 11.58
CA ASP A 39 7.97 0.97 11.80
C ASP A 39 8.91 1.54 10.72
N THR A 40 8.49 2.56 9.99
CA THR A 40 9.36 3.29 9.05
C THR A 40 10.07 4.48 9.71
N GLY A 41 9.78 4.75 10.98
CA GLY A 41 10.29 5.92 11.69
C GLY A 41 9.54 7.22 11.38
N GLN A 42 8.49 7.18 10.55
CA GLN A 42 7.79 8.37 10.07
C GLN A 42 6.61 8.76 10.97
N PRO A 43 6.22 10.05 10.98
CA PRO A 43 5.10 10.53 11.79
C PRO A 43 3.71 10.20 11.21
N ALA A 44 3.63 9.66 10.00
CA ALA A 44 2.37 9.30 9.37
C ALA A 44 1.97 7.86 9.71
N ALA A 45 0.76 7.65 10.24
CA ALA A 45 0.28 6.31 10.60
C ALA A 45 0.25 5.36 9.40
N MET A 46 -0.06 5.88 8.21
CA MET A 46 -0.10 5.10 6.97
C MET A 46 1.26 4.59 6.49
N THR A 47 2.35 4.96 7.14
CA THR A 47 3.69 4.43 6.84
C THR A 47 4.14 3.37 7.83
N ASN A 48 3.53 3.26 9.00
CA ASN A 48 3.88 2.33 10.07
C ASN A 48 2.76 1.29 10.23
N TRP A 49 3.01 0.05 9.90
CA TRP A 49 1.95 -0.95 9.78
C TRP A 49 2.16 -2.14 10.70
N ALA A 50 1.06 -2.60 11.30
CA ALA A 50 0.94 -3.94 11.87
C ALA A 50 -0.05 -4.75 11.02
N VAL A 51 0.44 -5.80 10.39
CA VAL A 51 -0.34 -6.72 9.56
C VAL A 51 -0.73 -7.91 10.41
N LEU A 52 -2.03 -8.14 10.59
CA LEU A 52 -2.55 -9.26 11.36
C LEU A 52 -2.34 -10.58 10.61
N LEU A 53 -1.91 -11.62 11.33
CA LEU A 53 -1.80 -13.00 10.85
C LEU A 53 -2.90 -13.90 11.43
N ARG A 54 -3.66 -13.40 12.41
CA ARG A 54 -4.89 -14.01 12.94
C ARG A 54 -5.98 -12.98 13.17
N PRO A 55 -7.26 -13.37 13.25
CA PRO A 55 -8.34 -12.45 13.60
C PRO A 55 -8.25 -11.99 15.07
N ILE A 56 -8.73 -10.78 15.34
CA ILE A 56 -9.06 -10.26 16.67
C ILE A 56 -10.54 -10.57 16.90
N LEU A 57 -10.83 -11.48 17.82
CA LEU A 57 -12.21 -11.96 18.09
C LEU A 57 -12.83 -11.33 19.33
N ASP A 58 -12.00 -10.82 20.24
CA ASP A 58 -12.42 -10.16 21.48
C ASP A 58 -11.90 -8.72 21.48
N ARG A 59 -12.75 -7.79 21.98
CA ARG A 59 -12.36 -6.39 22.14
C ARG A 59 -11.18 -6.18 23.08
N ASP A 60 -11.02 -7.10 24.04
CA ASP A 60 -9.95 -7.09 25.05
C ASP A 60 -8.80 -8.04 24.71
N ASP A 61 -8.70 -8.50 23.46
CA ASP A 61 -7.59 -9.33 22.97
C ASP A 61 -6.24 -8.63 23.26
N PRO A 62 -5.31 -9.28 23.99
CA PRO A 62 -4.01 -8.70 24.34
C PRO A 62 -3.16 -8.36 23.12
N LEU A 63 -3.44 -8.94 21.96
CA LEU A 63 -2.75 -8.68 20.70
C LEU A 63 -2.67 -7.18 20.37
N VAL A 64 -3.71 -6.42 20.70
CA VAL A 64 -3.73 -4.97 20.44
C VAL A 64 -2.67 -4.22 21.25
N ASP A 65 -2.46 -4.61 22.51
CA ASP A 65 -1.42 -4.03 23.36
C ASP A 65 -0.03 -4.51 22.96
N GLU A 66 0.11 -5.78 22.58
CA GLU A 66 1.36 -6.32 22.06
C GLU A 66 1.80 -5.57 20.80
N ILE A 67 0.89 -5.33 19.85
CA ILE A 67 1.16 -4.53 18.66
C ILE A 67 1.59 -3.12 19.08
N ALA A 68 0.84 -2.46 19.95
CA ALA A 68 1.15 -1.10 20.41
C ALA A 68 2.53 -1.03 21.08
N GLY A 69 2.93 -2.07 21.80
CA GLY A 69 4.24 -2.17 22.46
C GLY A 69 5.42 -2.32 21.50
N THR A 70 5.20 -2.66 20.24
CA THR A 70 6.27 -2.77 19.23
C THR A 70 6.69 -1.42 18.65
N PHE A 71 5.82 -0.42 18.72
CA PHE A 71 6.10 0.93 18.25
C PHE A 71 6.60 1.82 19.39
N PRO A 72 7.50 2.79 19.14
CA PRO A 72 7.88 3.77 20.13
C PRO A 72 6.65 4.52 20.70
N PRO A 73 6.67 4.93 21.99
CA PRO A 73 5.58 5.70 22.57
C PRO A 73 5.18 6.91 21.71
N GLY A 74 3.88 7.04 21.42
CA GLY A 74 3.36 8.11 20.56
C GLY A 74 3.61 7.95 19.07
N ARG A 75 4.15 6.81 18.63
CA ARG A 75 4.32 6.52 17.18
C ARG A 75 2.95 6.20 16.56
N PRO A 76 2.46 7.02 15.61
CA PRO A 76 1.25 6.71 14.86
C PRO A 76 1.44 5.43 14.05
N HIS A 77 0.41 4.56 14.01
CA HIS A 77 0.48 3.31 13.25
C HIS A 77 -0.89 2.82 12.81
N THR A 78 -0.90 1.97 11.80
CA THR A 78 -2.09 1.32 11.24
C THR A 78 -2.06 -0.18 11.55
N ILE A 79 -3.19 -0.72 12.04
CA ILE A 79 -3.42 -2.16 12.16
C ILE A 79 -4.33 -2.58 11.01
N VAL A 80 -3.92 -3.59 10.25
CA VAL A 80 -4.62 -4.03 9.04
C VAL A 80 -4.74 -5.55 8.99
N GLY A 81 -5.89 -6.03 8.51
CA GLY A 81 -6.10 -7.45 8.26
C GLY A 81 -7.38 -7.73 7.46
N PRO A 82 -7.52 -8.96 6.92
CA PRO A 82 -8.66 -9.34 6.08
C PRO A 82 -9.92 -9.68 6.89
N TRP A 83 -9.86 -9.65 8.22
CA TRP A 83 -10.97 -10.04 9.08
C TRP A 83 -11.70 -8.84 9.65
N PRO A 84 -13.03 -8.97 9.88
CA PRO A 84 -13.74 -8.02 10.74
C PRO A 84 -13.20 -8.12 12.17
N THR A 85 -13.25 -7.02 12.90
CA THR A 85 -12.83 -6.95 14.30
C THR A 85 -13.98 -6.44 15.17
N PRO A 86 -13.93 -6.66 16.49
CA PRO A 86 -14.73 -5.90 17.43
C PRO A 86 -14.39 -4.40 17.38
N ASP A 87 -15.19 -3.58 18.07
CA ASP A 87 -14.88 -2.17 18.30
C ASP A 87 -13.64 -2.06 19.20
N LEU A 88 -12.58 -1.41 18.69
CA LEU A 88 -11.31 -1.19 19.36
C LEU A 88 -11.09 0.27 19.79
N THR A 89 -12.14 1.12 19.75
CA THR A 89 -12.02 2.55 20.08
C THR A 89 -11.60 2.78 21.54
N HIS A 90 -12.02 1.91 22.46
CA HIS A 90 -11.62 1.97 23.87
C HIS A 90 -10.11 1.71 24.08
N ARG A 91 -9.42 1.14 23.08
CA ARG A 91 -7.95 0.94 23.05
C ARG A 91 -7.21 2.12 22.42
N GLY A 92 -7.90 3.25 22.17
CA GLY A 92 -7.31 4.43 21.55
C GLY A 92 -7.05 4.28 20.03
N LEU A 93 -7.81 3.40 19.37
CA LEU A 93 -7.78 3.22 17.94
C LEU A 93 -8.99 3.87 17.27
N ASN A 94 -8.79 4.45 16.10
CA ASN A 94 -9.86 4.99 15.25
C ASN A 94 -10.08 4.06 14.07
N LEU A 95 -11.32 3.64 13.83
CA LEU A 95 -11.65 2.87 12.64
C LEU A 95 -11.57 3.77 11.40
N ILE A 96 -10.63 3.46 10.51
CA ILE A 96 -10.50 4.17 9.23
C ILE A 96 -11.55 3.67 8.24
N GLY A 97 -11.89 2.38 8.31
CA GLY A 97 -12.97 1.79 7.54
C GLY A 97 -12.71 0.34 7.16
N HIS A 98 -13.56 -0.09 6.24
CA HIS A 98 -13.49 -1.42 5.66
C HIS A 98 -13.28 -1.33 4.14
N PRO A 99 -12.06 -0.94 3.68
CA PRO A 99 -11.77 -0.79 2.27
C PRO A 99 -11.93 -2.12 1.51
N PRO A 100 -12.43 -2.09 0.27
CA PRO A 100 -12.55 -3.29 -0.54
C PRO A 100 -11.18 -3.85 -0.90
N PHE A 101 -10.99 -5.14 -0.65
CA PHE A 101 -9.95 -5.94 -1.25
C PHE A 101 -10.39 -6.32 -2.66
N MET A 102 -9.56 -6.02 -3.64
CA MET A 102 -9.87 -6.23 -5.05
C MET A 102 -8.79 -7.08 -5.72
N LEU A 103 -9.23 -7.94 -6.64
CA LEU A 103 -8.39 -8.87 -7.39
C LEU A 103 -8.64 -8.71 -8.89
N ARG A 104 -7.57 -8.65 -9.67
CA ARG A 104 -7.56 -8.80 -11.12
C ARG A 104 -6.95 -10.16 -11.47
N PRO A 105 -7.68 -11.06 -12.18
CA PRO A 105 -7.11 -12.33 -12.63
C PRO A 105 -5.87 -12.15 -13.50
N PRO A 106 -4.97 -13.15 -13.56
CA PRO A 106 -3.87 -13.17 -14.53
C PRO A 106 -4.38 -12.97 -15.96
N GLY A 107 -3.57 -12.34 -16.79
CA GLY A 107 -3.91 -12.18 -18.20
C GLY A 107 -3.45 -10.84 -18.80
N PRO A 108 -3.82 -10.57 -20.05
CA PRO A 108 -3.39 -9.38 -20.79
C PRO A 108 -3.94 -8.09 -20.19
N ALA A 109 -3.37 -6.95 -20.62
CA ALA A 109 -3.84 -5.63 -20.28
C ALA A 109 -5.32 -5.44 -20.62
N THR A 110 -6.08 -4.80 -19.73
CA THR A 110 -7.40 -4.28 -20.07
C THR A 110 -7.21 -3.06 -20.98
N PRO A 111 -7.89 -2.99 -22.14
CA PRO A 111 -7.80 -1.82 -22.98
C PRO A 111 -8.27 -0.56 -22.23
N ILE A 112 -7.40 0.45 -22.14
CA ILE A 112 -7.71 1.79 -21.62
C ILE A 112 -7.34 2.82 -22.69
N ALA A 113 -7.99 3.97 -22.64
CA ALA A 113 -7.67 5.04 -23.58
C ALA A 113 -6.25 5.54 -23.35
N ASP A 114 -5.46 5.64 -24.40
CA ASP A 114 -4.19 6.32 -24.38
C ASP A 114 -4.38 7.81 -24.12
N VAL A 115 -3.43 8.39 -23.39
CA VAL A 115 -3.37 9.82 -23.16
C VAL A 115 -2.12 10.37 -23.83
N GLU A 116 -2.33 11.27 -24.78
CA GLU A 116 -1.22 11.88 -25.52
C GLU A 116 -0.21 12.54 -24.58
N GLY A 117 1.06 12.24 -24.80
CA GLY A 117 2.18 12.78 -23.99
C GLY A 117 2.28 12.18 -22.59
N PHE A 118 1.59 11.06 -22.30
CA PHE A 118 1.74 10.34 -21.05
C PHE A 118 2.61 9.08 -21.21
N VAL A 119 3.61 8.94 -20.34
CA VAL A 119 4.54 7.81 -20.32
C VAL A 119 4.68 7.28 -18.89
N VAL A 120 4.81 5.98 -18.73
CA VAL A 120 5.13 5.35 -17.44
C VAL A 120 6.56 4.83 -17.48
N THR A 121 7.34 5.18 -16.45
CA THR A 121 8.70 4.67 -16.24
C THR A 121 8.81 4.00 -14.88
N GLU A 122 9.75 3.06 -14.74
CA GLU A 122 10.12 2.52 -13.45
C GLU A 122 11.19 3.40 -12.79
N ALA A 123 11.08 3.63 -11.48
CA ALA A 123 12.12 4.27 -10.69
C ALA A 123 13.20 3.24 -10.34
N VAL A 124 14.40 3.44 -10.85
CA VAL A 124 15.52 2.50 -10.73
C VAL A 124 16.71 3.05 -9.96
N ASP A 125 16.65 4.31 -9.55
CA ASP A 125 17.71 5.01 -8.82
C ASP A 125 17.16 5.96 -7.76
N GLY A 126 18.04 6.49 -6.91
CA GLY A 126 17.67 7.42 -5.84
C GLY A 126 16.93 8.66 -6.33
N PRO A 127 17.40 9.37 -7.35
CA PRO A 127 16.71 10.54 -7.91
C PRO A 127 15.28 10.25 -8.37
N SER A 128 15.05 9.16 -9.10
CA SER A 128 13.70 8.79 -9.55
C SER A 128 12.81 8.37 -8.37
N LEU A 129 13.37 7.72 -7.35
CA LEU A 129 12.64 7.37 -6.13
C LEU A 129 12.24 8.61 -5.32
N GLU A 130 13.06 9.65 -5.26
CA GLU A 130 12.71 10.93 -4.63
C GLU A 130 11.53 11.62 -5.35
N VAL A 131 11.42 11.45 -6.66
CA VAL A 131 10.26 11.93 -7.43
C VAL A 131 9.00 11.11 -7.10
N VAL A 132 9.13 9.77 -6.98
CA VAL A 132 8.03 8.91 -6.50
C VAL A 132 7.53 9.38 -5.14
N GLU A 133 8.44 9.56 -4.19
CA GLU A 133 8.13 10.02 -2.84
C GLU A 133 7.35 11.34 -2.86
N ARG A 134 7.82 12.33 -3.61
CA ARG A 134 7.15 13.62 -3.75
C ARG A 134 5.73 13.48 -4.31
N VAL A 135 5.58 12.78 -5.43
CA VAL A 135 4.27 12.58 -6.08
C VAL A 135 3.32 11.81 -5.16
N LEU A 136 3.83 10.83 -4.40
CA LEU A 136 3.03 10.10 -3.43
C LEU A 136 2.54 11.02 -2.30
N ILE A 137 3.44 11.76 -1.64
CA ILE A 137 3.10 12.60 -0.48
C ILE A 137 2.13 13.72 -0.88
N GLU A 138 2.35 14.36 -2.04
CA GLU A 138 1.50 15.45 -2.53
C GLU A 138 0.18 14.94 -3.13
N GLY A 139 0.18 13.78 -3.76
CA GLY A 139 -0.99 13.20 -4.44
C GLY A 139 -1.89 12.33 -3.54
N PHE A 140 -1.34 11.72 -2.51
CA PHE A 140 -2.07 11.03 -1.46
C PHE A 140 -1.98 11.89 -0.20
N PRO A 141 -3.09 12.23 0.46
CA PRO A 141 -3.06 13.22 1.55
C PRO A 141 -2.29 12.67 2.77
N LEU A 142 -0.99 12.94 2.81
CA LEU A 142 -0.08 12.63 3.91
C LEU A 142 0.47 13.94 4.51
N PRO A 143 -0.37 14.76 5.17
CA PRO A 143 0.02 16.07 5.67
C PRO A 143 1.16 16.01 6.70
N GLU A 144 1.29 14.90 7.42
CA GLU A 144 2.34 14.67 8.41
C GLU A 144 3.74 14.59 7.78
N LEU A 145 3.81 14.32 6.48
CA LEU A 145 5.07 14.27 5.72
C LEU A 145 5.40 15.57 4.98
N LEU A 146 4.54 16.59 5.08
CA LEU A 146 4.80 17.90 4.50
C LEU A 146 5.60 18.80 5.47
N PRO A 147 6.49 19.70 4.97
CA PRO A 147 6.91 19.75 3.56
C PRO A 147 7.68 18.49 3.15
N VAL A 148 7.64 18.15 1.87
CA VAL A 148 8.38 16.99 1.34
C VAL A 148 9.87 17.16 1.58
N VAL A 149 10.45 16.18 2.25
CA VAL A 149 11.89 16.09 2.48
C VAL A 149 12.39 14.84 1.76
N PRO A 150 13.28 14.95 0.76
CA PRO A 150 13.79 13.80 0.02
C PRO A 150 14.35 12.69 0.92
N ARG A 151 14.09 11.45 0.59
CA ARG A 151 14.54 10.23 1.31
C ARG A 151 13.96 10.08 2.70
N ARG A 152 12.86 10.77 2.98
CA ARG A 152 12.18 10.65 4.27
C ARG A 152 11.25 9.44 4.30
N ALA A 153 10.47 9.20 3.25
CA ALA A 153 9.54 8.07 3.19
C ALA A 153 10.19 6.80 2.60
N PHE A 154 11.16 6.95 1.70
CA PHE A 154 11.87 5.83 1.08
C PHE A 154 13.37 6.07 1.04
N ASP A 155 14.15 5.05 1.41
CA ASP A 155 15.59 5.00 1.16
C ASP A 155 15.88 4.22 -0.13
N ALA A 156 16.90 4.62 -0.89
CA ALA A 156 17.26 3.97 -2.16
C ALA A 156 17.58 2.47 -2.01
N ARG A 157 17.86 1.99 -0.80
CA ARG A 157 18.02 0.55 -0.49
C ARG A 157 16.75 -0.27 -0.73
N VAL A 158 15.58 0.36 -0.90
CA VAL A 158 14.35 -0.33 -1.29
C VAL A 158 14.37 -0.78 -2.75
N LEU A 159 15.22 -0.18 -3.58
CA LEU A 159 15.35 -0.54 -4.99
C LEU A 159 16.07 -1.87 -5.18
N GLY A 160 15.67 -2.62 -6.20
CA GLY A 160 16.22 -3.96 -6.47
C GLY A 160 15.65 -5.08 -5.62
N GLY A 161 14.69 -4.78 -4.71
CA GLY A 161 13.94 -5.74 -3.92
C GLY A 161 12.62 -6.18 -4.58
N PRO A 162 11.71 -6.80 -3.82
CA PRO A 162 10.43 -7.29 -4.34
C PRO A 162 9.45 -6.16 -4.69
N THR A 163 9.69 -4.95 -4.16
CA THR A 163 8.84 -3.77 -4.41
C THR A 163 9.45 -2.91 -5.51
N ARG A 164 8.67 -2.65 -6.55
CA ARG A 164 9.03 -1.79 -7.68
C ARG A 164 8.12 -0.56 -7.69
N PHE A 165 8.67 0.57 -8.11
CA PHE A 165 7.98 1.86 -8.10
C PHE A 165 7.87 2.41 -9.52
N PHE A 166 6.73 3.01 -9.85
CA PHE A 166 6.43 3.56 -11.17
C PHE A 166 6.07 5.02 -11.09
N LEU A 167 6.50 5.78 -12.09
CA LEU A 167 6.20 7.19 -12.30
C LEU A 167 5.43 7.36 -13.60
N GLY A 168 4.32 8.08 -13.53
CA GLY A 168 3.59 8.57 -14.69
C GLY A 168 3.96 10.01 -14.99
N TRP A 169 4.49 10.23 -16.19
CA TRP A 169 4.92 11.52 -16.70
C TRP A 169 3.93 12.03 -17.73
N HIS A 170 3.51 13.26 -17.61
CA HIS A 170 2.73 13.94 -18.64
C HIS A 170 3.48 15.18 -19.12
N ARG A 171 3.96 15.18 -20.38
CA ARG A 171 4.73 16.27 -20.96
C ARG A 171 5.92 16.67 -20.08
N ASP A 172 6.71 15.67 -19.71
CA ASP A 172 7.89 15.78 -18.84
C ASP A 172 7.65 16.15 -17.36
N GLU A 173 6.37 16.31 -16.95
CA GLU A 173 5.99 16.55 -15.56
C GLU A 173 5.55 15.23 -14.89
N PRO A 174 6.12 14.85 -13.73
CA PRO A 174 5.69 13.69 -13.00
C PRO A 174 4.38 13.97 -12.27
N VAL A 175 3.31 13.26 -12.62
CA VAL A 175 1.94 13.54 -12.17
C VAL A 175 1.25 12.39 -11.44
N ALA A 176 1.76 11.17 -11.56
CA ALA A 176 1.19 10.01 -10.92
C ALA A 176 2.26 9.00 -10.49
N THR A 177 1.95 8.16 -9.53
CA THR A 177 2.82 7.06 -9.08
C THR A 177 1.99 5.83 -8.73
N ALA A 178 2.63 4.67 -8.76
CA ALA A 178 2.16 3.40 -8.21
C ALA A 178 3.36 2.57 -7.79
N SER A 179 3.15 1.61 -6.91
CA SER A 179 4.13 0.55 -6.65
C SER A 179 3.50 -0.82 -6.81
N VAL A 180 4.34 -1.83 -6.95
CA VAL A 180 3.93 -3.23 -6.88
C VAL A 180 4.95 -4.04 -6.11
N THR A 181 4.47 -4.92 -5.24
CA THR A 181 5.29 -5.95 -4.59
C THR A 181 4.89 -7.30 -5.17
N VAL A 182 5.80 -7.96 -5.88
CA VAL A 182 5.56 -9.31 -6.41
C VAL A 182 6.12 -10.32 -5.42
N ALA A 183 5.22 -10.98 -4.70
CA ALA A 183 5.57 -11.95 -3.68
C ALA A 183 4.42 -12.95 -3.46
N HIS A 184 4.72 -14.14 -2.97
CA HIS A 184 3.73 -15.16 -2.60
C HIS A 184 2.70 -15.49 -3.69
N GLY A 185 3.08 -15.34 -4.97
CA GLY A 185 2.21 -15.65 -6.12
C GLY A 185 1.16 -14.57 -6.42
N VAL A 186 1.30 -13.36 -5.91
CA VAL A 186 0.47 -12.19 -6.23
C VAL A 186 1.32 -10.96 -6.56
N ALA A 187 0.74 -10.03 -7.31
CA ALA A 187 1.27 -8.70 -7.56
C ALA A 187 0.44 -7.69 -6.73
N LEU A 188 0.93 -7.32 -5.55
CA LEU A 188 0.27 -6.37 -4.65
C LEU A 188 0.55 -4.94 -5.10
N VAL A 189 -0.48 -4.27 -5.63
CA VAL A 189 -0.39 -2.88 -6.10
C VAL A 189 -0.75 -1.92 -4.97
N GLU A 190 0.14 -0.97 -4.68
CA GLU A 190 -0.02 0.01 -3.61
C GLU A 190 0.56 1.37 -4.01
N PHE A 191 0.50 2.36 -3.10
CA PHE A 191 1.04 3.72 -3.30
C PHE A 191 0.58 4.39 -4.60
N VAL A 192 -0.67 4.09 -5.01
CA VAL A 192 -1.27 4.73 -6.19
C VAL A 192 -1.69 6.14 -5.81
N ALA A 193 -1.06 7.12 -6.41
CA ALA A 193 -1.40 8.52 -6.22
C ALA A 193 -1.37 9.28 -7.55
N THR A 194 -2.19 10.33 -7.62
CA THR A 194 -2.18 11.29 -8.75
C THR A 194 -2.31 12.68 -8.17
N LEU A 195 -1.43 13.58 -8.58
CA LEU A 195 -1.45 14.99 -8.15
C LEU A 195 -2.83 15.61 -8.44
N GLU A 196 -3.31 16.45 -7.55
CA GLU A 196 -4.68 16.98 -7.60
C GLU A 196 -5.04 17.60 -8.95
N GLY A 197 -4.20 18.48 -9.48
CA GLY A 197 -4.40 19.13 -10.78
C GLY A 197 -4.33 18.20 -12.00
N ALA A 198 -3.90 16.95 -11.79
CA ALA A 198 -3.76 15.92 -12.83
C ALA A 198 -4.86 14.85 -12.78
N ARG A 199 -5.73 14.88 -11.76
CA ARG A 199 -6.82 13.88 -11.60
C ARG A 199 -7.84 13.97 -12.72
N GLY A 200 -8.60 12.88 -12.92
CA GLY A 200 -9.66 12.79 -13.92
C GLY A 200 -9.20 12.59 -15.37
N LYS A 201 -7.88 12.52 -15.61
CA LYS A 201 -7.28 12.40 -16.95
C LYS A 201 -6.80 10.98 -17.31
N GLY A 202 -7.09 9.98 -16.48
CA GLY A 202 -6.69 8.59 -16.73
C GLY A 202 -5.30 8.18 -16.22
N PHE A 203 -4.47 9.12 -15.75
CA PHE A 203 -3.08 8.86 -15.36
C PHE A 203 -2.95 7.80 -14.25
N GLY A 204 -3.81 7.87 -13.22
CA GLY A 204 -3.84 6.86 -12.16
C GLY A 204 -4.14 5.45 -12.68
N ALA A 205 -5.03 5.32 -13.68
CA ALA A 205 -5.33 4.04 -14.29
C ALA A 205 -4.10 3.47 -15.04
N MET A 206 -3.38 4.31 -15.78
CA MET A 206 -2.22 3.88 -16.56
C MET A 206 -1.06 3.43 -15.67
N VAL A 207 -0.72 4.16 -14.59
CA VAL A 207 0.33 3.71 -13.66
C VAL A 207 -0.08 2.47 -12.87
N THR A 208 -1.36 2.35 -12.50
CA THR A 208 -1.90 1.14 -11.85
C THR A 208 -1.79 -0.06 -12.78
N GLN A 209 -2.16 0.08 -14.05
CA GLN A 209 -2.07 -1.01 -15.02
C GLN A 209 -0.61 -1.43 -15.26
N ALA A 210 0.32 -0.48 -15.37
CA ALA A 210 1.74 -0.78 -15.51
C ALA A 210 2.25 -1.58 -14.29
N ALA A 211 1.90 -1.18 -13.08
CA ALA A 211 2.25 -1.90 -11.84
C ALA A 211 1.62 -3.31 -11.80
N ALA A 212 0.32 -3.42 -12.12
CA ALA A 212 -0.42 -4.68 -12.07
C ALA A 212 0.07 -5.72 -13.10
N LEU A 213 0.73 -5.28 -14.16
CA LEU A 213 1.21 -6.13 -15.26
C LEU A 213 2.71 -6.41 -15.22
N VAL A 214 3.38 -6.08 -14.12
CA VAL A 214 4.81 -6.44 -13.92
C VAL A 214 5.03 -7.94 -14.08
N ASP A 215 4.09 -8.73 -13.57
CA ASP A 215 4.00 -10.17 -13.84
C ASP A 215 2.55 -10.53 -14.20
N PRO A 216 2.20 -10.59 -15.49
CA PRO A 216 0.84 -10.90 -15.92
C PRO A 216 0.43 -12.36 -15.71
N THR A 217 1.33 -13.21 -15.22
CA THR A 217 1.06 -14.63 -14.95
C THR A 217 0.49 -14.88 -13.56
N VAL A 218 0.59 -13.90 -12.67
CA VAL A 218 -0.01 -13.94 -11.33
C VAL A 218 -1.19 -12.96 -11.22
N PRO A 219 -2.13 -13.18 -10.29
CA PRO A 219 -3.19 -12.21 -10.04
C PRO A 219 -2.62 -10.92 -9.45
N ALA A 220 -3.12 -9.77 -9.92
CA ALA A 220 -2.86 -8.49 -9.28
C ALA A 220 -3.91 -8.24 -8.19
N VAL A 221 -3.47 -7.74 -7.04
CA VAL A 221 -4.32 -7.49 -5.87
C VAL A 221 -4.07 -6.08 -5.32
N LEU A 222 -5.07 -5.49 -4.69
CA LEU A 222 -4.96 -4.21 -4.00
C LEU A 222 -6.06 -4.03 -2.94
N ILE A 223 -5.82 -3.12 -2.01
CA ILE A 223 -6.82 -2.60 -1.08
C ILE A 223 -7.19 -1.20 -1.57
N ALA A 224 -8.41 -1.04 -2.05
CA ALA A 224 -8.88 0.19 -2.69
C ALA A 224 -9.47 1.16 -1.67
N SER A 225 -9.26 2.47 -1.88
CA SER A 225 -10.19 3.46 -1.31
C SER A 225 -11.51 3.47 -2.09
N ASP A 226 -12.59 3.93 -1.48
CA ASP A 226 -13.88 4.06 -2.17
C ASP A 226 -13.80 4.98 -3.39
N LEU A 227 -12.96 6.02 -3.35
CA LEU A 227 -12.70 6.92 -4.48
C LEU A 227 -11.89 6.24 -5.61
N GLY A 228 -10.97 5.36 -5.25
CA GLY A 228 -10.15 4.63 -6.22
C GLY A 228 -10.86 3.45 -6.88
N ARG A 229 -11.81 2.83 -6.18
CA ARG A 229 -12.53 1.64 -6.64
C ARG A 229 -13.02 1.70 -8.08
N PRO A 230 -13.71 2.76 -8.55
CA PRO A 230 -14.19 2.81 -9.94
C PRO A 230 -13.06 2.80 -10.98
N VAL A 231 -11.86 3.27 -10.63
CA VAL A 231 -10.69 3.21 -11.50
C VAL A 231 -10.24 1.76 -11.66
N TYR A 232 -10.16 1.03 -10.56
CA TYR A 232 -9.70 -0.36 -10.55
C TYR A 232 -10.70 -1.31 -11.20
N GLU A 233 -12.02 -1.10 -11.02
CA GLU A 233 -13.05 -1.87 -11.73
C GLU A 233 -12.88 -1.76 -13.26
N ARG A 234 -12.59 -0.56 -13.79
CA ARG A 234 -12.30 -0.38 -15.23
C ARG A 234 -11.02 -1.09 -15.70
N LEU A 235 -10.09 -1.37 -14.80
CA LEU A 235 -8.87 -2.13 -15.09
C LEU A 235 -9.06 -3.65 -14.93
N GLY A 236 -10.29 -4.11 -14.67
CA GLY A 236 -10.63 -5.51 -14.51
C GLY A 236 -10.41 -6.07 -13.10
N PHE A 237 -10.22 -5.21 -12.10
CA PHE A 237 -10.24 -5.62 -10.71
C PHE A 237 -11.68 -5.84 -10.23
N LEU A 238 -11.91 -6.94 -9.53
CA LEU A 238 -13.18 -7.34 -8.95
C LEU A 238 -13.10 -7.21 -7.43
N PRO A 239 -14.09 -6.63 -6.74
CA PRO A 239 -14.12 -6.65 -5.28
C PRO A 239 -14.40 -8.08 -4.80
N VAL A 240 -13.56 -8.59 -3.89
CA VAL A 240 -13.64 -9.95 -3.36
C VAL A 240 -14.14 -9.96 -1.92
N SER A 241 -13.53 -9.13 -1.09
CA SER A 241 -13.86 -8.99 0.33
C SER A 241 -13.59 -7.57 0.83
N ARG A 242 -13.65 -7.36 2.12
CA ARG A 242 -13.27 -6.11 2.76
C ARG A 242 -12.26 -6.36 3.84
N TRP A 243 -11.19 -5.57 3.86
CA TRP A 243 -10.21 -5.56 4.92
C TRP A 243 -10.61 -4.55 6.00
N THR A 244 -10.10 -4.70 7.19
CA THR A 244 -10.34 -3.76 8.29
C THR A 244 -9.07 -2.98 8.57
N LEU A 245 -9.19 -1.65 8.67
CA LEU A 245 -8.11 -0.73 8.99
C LEU A 245 -8.45 0.05 10.25
N TRP A 246 -7.59 -0.09 11.26
CA TRP A 246 -7.57 0.74 12.46
C TRP A 246 -6.33 1.61 12.48
N MET A 247 -6.43 2.79 13.03
CA MET A 247 -5.31 3.72 13.13
C MET A 247 -5.20 4.27 14.56
N ARG A 248 -3.98 4.29 15.06
CA ARG A 248 -3.60 5.08 16.23
C ARG A 248 -2.87 6.32 15.71
N ALA A 249 -3.41 7.51 16.05
CA ALA A 249 -2.81 8.81 15.73
C ALA A 249 -1.77 9.22 16.78
#